data_6944c693892656cbbfdee00f4d1a3219
#
_entry.id   6944c693892656cbbfdee00f4d1a3219
#
_cell.length_a   1.000
_cell.length_b   1.000
_cell.length_c   1.000
_cell.angle_alpha   90.00
_cell.angle_beta   90.00
_cell.angle_gamma   90.00
#
_symmetry.space_group_name_H-M   'P 1'
#
loop_
_entity.id
_entity.type
_entity.pdbx_description
1 polymer ?
#
loop_
_entity_poly.entity_id
_entity_poly.type
_entity_poly.pdbx_seq_one_letter_code
_entity_poly.pdbx_strand_id
1 'polypeptide(L)'
;MEQLDGPDYCIAPEGEKISEDWIMERLMLGCNCSQVAGLNTANLVLHCLPFPFVHHVLVQIIYIFMFATLILFAVGGNFTVIWIVLRHERMRTVTNYYLLNLALADILISILNTGFSGTYNLYYYWVFGPMYCAINNFMGITPICANVFTMIAMSVDRYMAIVYPLRRRPSRSTTVSIIFTIWLLAFLCGVPSFLASKLEMNYFFDGENVMEVPLCLSDNFPDGNGIDSKIFAWYNNGLVIIEYVIPLIILSFTYGKVVLVLRRNDTIGDTRNQESIKTKRKAANMLALVVIMFVIVWLPYNLYFLILHRYLSDLLGMKGALYLFANIYWLGMSSSVINPVIYYFMNERFRLGFRYAFRWIPWVTVSYRDYELTFNKNSRASQAASRLSLTVYIPQSHQAKHV
;
A
#
# COMPACT_ATOMS: atom_id res chain seq x y z
N MET A 1 -3.36 -24.85 49.15
CA MET A 1 -3.77 -23.66 48.34
C MET A 1 -4.97 -23.10 49.04
N GLU A 2 -4.70 -22.22 50.01
CA GLU A 2 -5.76 -21.47 50.70
C GLU A 2 -6.32 -20.44 49.73
N GLN A 3 -7.62 -20.50 49.45
CA GLN A 3 -8.38 -19.40 48.89
C GLN A 3 -8.26 -18.23 49.84
N LEU A 4 -7.50 -17.20 49.46
CA LEU A 4 -7.55 -15.91 50.10
C LEU A 4 -8.88 -15.25 49.68
N ASP A 5 -9.91 -15.44 50.50
CA ASP A 5 -11.12 -14.62 50.45
C ASP A 5 -10.72 -13.18 50.76
N GLY A 6 -10.55 -12.39 49.66
CA GLY A 6 -10.40 -10.97 49.76
C GLY A 6 -11.70 -10.33 50.29
N PRO A 7 -11.65 -9.14 50.88
CA PRO A 7 -12.86 -8.44 51.32
C PRO A 7 -13.83 -8.27 50.13
N ASP A 8 -15.13 -8.44 50.38
CA ASP A 8 -16.19 -8.35 49.33
C ASP A 8 -16.15 -7.09 48.50
N TYR A 9 -15.58 -5.99 49.02
CA TYR A 9 -15.43 -4.73 48.28
C TYR A 9 -14.34 -4.75 47.20
N CYS A 10 -13.45 -5.75 47.15
CA CYS A 10 -12.48 -5.93 46.07
C CYS A 10 -13.05 -6.63 44.83
N ILE A 11 -14.30 -7.09 44.91
CA ILE A 11 -14.99 -7.81 43.82
C ILE A 11 -15.95 -6.84 43.15
N ALA A 12 -15.89 -6.77 41.78
CA ALA A 12 -16.83 -5.94 41.04
C ALA A 12 -18.25 -6.52 41.17
N PRO A 13 -19.28 -5.69 41.43
CA PRO A 13 -20.65 -6.15 41.39
C PRO A 13 -21.03 -6.59 39.96
N GLU A 14 -21.77 -7.70 39.84
CA GLU A 14 -22.24 -8.21 38.55
C GLU A 14 -23.09 -7.14 37.83
N GLY A 15 -22.67 -6.74 36.62
CA GLY A 15 -23.40 -5.84 35.73
C GLY A 15 -23.02 -4.34 35.82
N GLU A 16 -22.13 -3.92 36.70
CA GLU A 16 -21.62 -2.55 36.73
C GLU A 16 -20.48 -2.34 35.70
N LYS A 17 -20.47 -1.17 35.05
CA LYS A 17 -19.32 -0.74 34.22
C LYS A 17 -18.15 -0.41 35.13
N ILE A 18 -17.09 -1.21 35.05
CA ILE A 18 -15.83 -0.92 35.74
C ILE A 18 -15.18 0.27 35.01
N SER A 19 -14.89 1.33 35.78
CA SER A 19 -14.19 2.54 35.34
C SER A 19 -12.78 2.59 35.90
N GLU A 20 -11.94 3.47 35.33
CA GLU A 20 -10.60 3.77 35.87
C GLU A 20 -10.67 4.21 37.33
N ASP A 21 -11.60 5.10 37.63
CA ASP A 21 -11.82 5.59 39.03
C ASP A 21 -12.15 4.44 39.98
N TRP A 22 -12.99 3.49 39.56
CA TRP A 22 -13.32 2.31 40.35
C TRP A 22 -12.10 1.43 40.63
N ILE A 23 -11.26 1.20 39.61
CA ILE A 23 -10.02 0.41 39.74
C ILE A 23 -9.07 1.11 40.71
N MET A 24 -8.85 2.43 40.55
CA MET A 24 -8.00 3.21 41.43
C MET A 24 -8.47 3.21 42.84
N GLU A 25 -9.79 3.44 43.10
CA GLU A 25 -10.38 3.42 44.43
C GLU A 25 -10.11 2.08 45.13
N ARG A 26 -10.29 0.95 44.46
CA ARG A 26 -10.07 -0.40 45.04
C ARG A 26 -8.60 -0.68 45.30
N LEU A 27 -7.72 -0.28 44.42
CA LEU A 27 -6.27 -0.41 44.62
C LEU A 27 -5.78 0.49 45.79
N MET A 28 -6.32 1.71 45.94
CA MET A 28 -6.03 2.58 47.08
C MET A 28 -6.59 2.05 48.41
N LEU A 29 -7.68 1.30 48.39
CA LEU A 29 -8.25 0.63 49.55
C LEU A 29 -7.46 -0.62 49.97
N GLY A 30 -6.36 -0.93 49.28
CA GLY A 30 -5.46 -2.03 49.59
C GLY A 30 -5.83 -3.37 48.96
N CYS A 31 -6.73 -3.38 47.97
CA CYS A 31 -6.99 -4.58 47.20
C CYS A 31 -5.75 -5.00 46.38
N ASN A 32 -5.45 -6.30 46.37
CA ASN A 32 -4.36 -6.79 45.55
C ASN A 32 -4.76 -6.70 44.07
N CYS A 33 -3.87 -6.14 43.25
CA CYS A 33 -4.12 -5.99 41.81
C CYS A 33 -4.54 -7.30 41.12
N SER A 34 -3.95 -8.44 41.50
CA SER A 34 -4.33 -9.75 40.95
C SER A 34 -5.76 -10.19 41.32
N GLN A 35 -6.31 -9.72 42.44
CA GLN A 35 -7.71 -9.96 42.82
C GLN A 35 -8.65 -9.09 41.98
N VAL A 36 -8.29 -7.81 41.77
CA VAL A 36 -9.03 -6.89 40.88
C VAL A 36 -8.93 -7.32 39.42
N ALA A 37 -7.76 -7.82 38.96
CA ALA A 37 -7.53 -8.32 37.60
C ALA A 37 -8.31 -9.60 37.27
N GLY A 38 -8.70 -10.40 38.27
CA GLY A 38 -9.54 -11.59 38.08
C GLY A 38 -10.96 -11.29 37.59
N LEU A 39 -11.35 -10.03 37.55
CA LEU A 39 -12.66 -9.53 37.10
C LEU A 39 -12.71 -9.23 35.61
N ASN A 40 -12.14 -10.07 34.77
CA ASN A 40 -12.22 -9.92 33.32
C ASN A 40 -13.67 -9.79 32.86
N THR A 41 -14.13 -8.56 32.67
CA THR A 41 -15.35 -8.25 31.94
C THR A 41 -15.05 -8.18 30.45
N ALA A 42 -16.02 -8.48 29.59
CA ALA A 42 -15.87 -8.64 28.16
C ALA A 42 -15.18 -7.47 27.40
N ASN A 43 -14.90 -6.34 28.05
CA ASN A 43 -14.36 -5.13 27.42
C ASN A 43 -13.22 -4.45 28.22
N LEU A 44 -12.71 -5.06 29.29
CA LEU A 44 -11.73 -4.44 30.17
C LEU A 44 -10.70 -5.47 30.61
N VAL A 45 -9.42 -5.17 30.39
CA VAL A 45 -8.27 -5.99 30.81
C VAL A 45 -7.38 -5.18 31.71
N LEU A 46 -7.20 -5.62 32.99
CA LEU A 46 -6.27 -5.00 33.93
C LEU A 46 -4.97 -5.81 33.99
N HIS A 47 -3.86 -5.12 33.74
CA HIS A 47 -2.52 -5.66 33.83
C HIS A 47 -1.83 -5.13 35.10
N CYS A 48 -1.40 -6.05 35.99
CA CYS A 48 -0.67 -5.71 37.23
C CYS A 48 0.83 -5.51 36.98
N LEU A 49 1.17 -4.69 36.01
CA LEU A 49 2.53 -4.32 35.66
C LEU A 49 2.51 -2.97 34.94
N PRO A 50 3.61 -2.21 34.98
CA PRO A 50 3.70 -0.95 34.27
C PRO A 50 3.59 -1.15 32.77
N PHE A 51 3.06 -0.15 32.05
CA PHE A 51 2.95 -0.20 30.59
C PHE A 51 4.33 -0.41 29.95
N PRO A 52 4.58 -1.54 29.28
CA PRO A 52 5.94 -1.97 28.91
C PRO A 52 6.48 -1.30 27.63
N PHE A 53 5.66 -0.51 26.91
CA PHE A 53 5.93 -0.11 25.53
C PHE A 53 6.30 1.37 25.40
N VAL A 54 7.21 1.85 26.23
CA VAL A 54 7.77 3.19 26.06
C VAL A 54 9.08 3.09 25.30
N HIS A 55 9.10 3.55 24.07
CA HIS A 55 10.32 3.64 23.28
C HIS A 55 11.21 4.79 23.77
N HIS A 56 12.54 4.60 23.67
CA HIS A 56 13.47 5.70 23.87
C HIS A 56 13.20 6.83 22.87
N VAL A 57 13.30 8.09 23.31
CA VAL A 57 12.97 9.28 22.48
C VAL A 57 13.68 9.29 21.14
N LEU A 58 14.95 8.84 21.06
CA LEU A 58 15.69 8.75 19.81
C LEU A 58 15.01 7.79 18.82
N VAL A 59 14.52 6.65 19.31
CA VAL A 59 13.79 5.67 18.48
C VAL A 59 12.49 6.25 17.95
N GLN A 60 11.74 6.98 18.79
CA GLN A 60 10.52 7.66 18.38
C GLN A 60 10.81 8.67 17.26
N ILE A 61 11.85 9.49 17.39
CA ILE A 61 12.26 10.48 16.37
C ILE A 61 12.60 9.77 15.05
N ILE A 62 13.36 8.65 15.09
CA ILE A 62 13.73 7.89 13.89
C ILE A 62 12.47 7.36 13.19
N TYR A 63 11.55 6.72 13.89
CA TYR A 63 10.32 6.21 13.28
C TYR A 63 9.41 7.31 12.74
N ILE A 64 9.25 8.42 13.46
CA ILE A 64 8.49 9.59 12.99
C ILE A 64 9.09 10.10 11.68
N PHE A 65 10.42 10.25 11.61
CA PHE A 65 11.10 10.66 10.38
C PHE A 65 10.90 9.67 9.24
N MET A 66 11.03 8.36 9.52
CA MET A 66 10.82 7.29 8.54
C MET A 66 9.40 7.28 7.97
N PHE A 67 8.37 7.36 8.81
CA PHE A 67 6.97 7.38 8.35
C PHE A 67 6.60 8.70 7.65
N ALA A 68 7.04 9.84 8.18
CA ALA A 68 6.79 11.15 7.57
C ALA A 68 7.41 11.23 6.16
N THR A 69 8.66 10.78 6.02
CA THR A 69 9.37 10.73 4.72
C THR A 69 8.64 9.81 3.74
N LEU A 70 8.23 8.63 4.20
CA LEU A 70 7.48 7.67 3.38
C LEU A 70 6.17 8.29 2.86
N ILE A 71 5.36 8.88 3.73
CA ILE A 71 4.09 9.50 3.38
C ILE A 71 4.30 10.65 2.39
N LEU A 72 5.29 11.51 2.65
CA LEU A 72 5.62 12.64 1.77
C LEU A 72 5.95 12.18 0.34
N PHE A 73 6.83 11.17 0.20
CA PHE A 73 7.20 10.65 -1.12
C PHE A 73 6.09 9.82 -1.76
N ALA A 74 5.31 9.06 -1.00
CA ALA A 74 4.17 8.31 -1.50
C ALA A 74 3.10 9.27 -2.05
N VAL A 75 2.67 10.25 -1.27
CA VAL A 75 1.64 11.22 -1.68
C VAL A 75 2.15 12.09 -2.82
N GLY A 76 3.34 12.70 -2.69
CA GLY A 76 3.90 13.58 -3.71
C GLY A 76 4.19 12.88 -5.04
N GLY A 77 4.75 11.67 -4.98
CA GLY A 77 5.05 10.86 -6.16
C GLY A 77 3.79 10.40 -6.89
N ASN A 78 2.83 9.84 -6.17
CA ASN A 78 1.58 9.34 -6.76
C ASN A 78 0.67 10.48 -7.24
N PHE A 79 0.60 11.60 -6.52
CA PHE A 79 -0.10 12.79 -7.00
C PHE A 79 0.49 13.29 -8.32
N THR A 80 1.82 13.28 -8.46
CA THR A 80 2.49 13.64 -9.70
C THR A 80 2.15 12.68 -10.84
N VAL A 81 2.07 11.37 -10.59
CA VAL A 81 1.61 10.37 -11.57
C VAL A 81 0.18 10.69 -12.04
N ILE A 82 -0.74 10.94 -11.10
CA ILE A 82 -2.13 11.32 -11.40
C ILE A 82 -2.16 12.58 -12.27
N TRP A 83 -1.43 13.62 -11.85
CA TRP A 83 -1.34 14.87 -12.59
C TRP A 83 -0.82 14.68 -14.02
N ILE A 84 0.27 13.90 -14.23
CA ILE A 84 0.81 13.61 -15.55
C ILE A 84 -0.22 12.95 -16.46
N VAL A 85 -0.94 11.96 -15.96
CA VAL A 85 -1.93 11.20 -16.75
C VAL A 85 -3.15 12.05 -17.08
N LEU A 86 -3.68 12.81 -16.12
CA LEU A 86 -4.88 13.63 -16.33
C LEU A 86 -4.60 14.88 -17.14
N ARG A 87 -3.43 15.53 -16.96
CA ARG A 87 -3.08 16.78 -17.65
C ARG A 87 -2.81 16.58 -19.14
N HIS A 88 -2.29 15.41 -19.56
CA HIS A 88 -1.82 15.18 -20.91
C HIS A 88 -2.67 14.15 -21.64
N GLU A 89 -3.39 14.55 -22.68
CA GLU A 89 -4.24 13.64 -23.47
C GLU A 89 -3.50 12.42 -24.04
N ARG A 90 -2.23 12.60 -24.43
CA ARG A 90 -1.36 11.50 -24.92
C ARG A 90 -1.04 10.45 -23.86
N MET A 91 -1.20 10.79 -22.58
CA MET A 91 -1.00 9.86 -21.47
C MET A 91 -2.28 9.10 -21.09
N ARG A 92 -3.46 9.48 -21.58
CA ARG A 92 -4.74 8.83 -21.29
C ARG A 92 -4.91 7.54 -22.12
N THR A 93 -4.04 6.56 -21.86
CA THR A 93 -4.10 5.22 -22.47
C THR A 93 -4.71 4.22 -21.48
N VAL A 94 -5.22 3.07 -21.97
CA VAL A 94 -5.77 1.97 -21.13
C VAL A 94 -4.81 1.61 -19.99
N THR A 95 -3.55 1.38 -20.29
CA THR A 95 -2.53 1.06 -19.28
C THR A 95 -2.35 2.16 -18.24
N ASN A 96 -2.33 3.42 -18.68
CA ASN A 96 -2.13 4.53 -17.76
C ASN A 96 -3.34 4.79 -16.87
N TYR A 97 -4.56 4.35 -17.25
CA TYR A 97 -5.70 4.34 -16.33
C TYR A 97 -5.50 3.35 -15.18
N TYR A 98 -4.87 2.20 -15.42
CA TYR A 98 -4.49 1.30 -14.33
C TYR A 98 -3.39 1.91 -13.44
N LEU A 99 -2.37 2.59 -14.03
CA LEU A 99 -1.35 3.30 -13.24
C LEU A 99 -1.94 4.44 -12.41
N LEU A 100 -2.94 5.15 -12.94
CA LEU A 100 -3.68 6.16 -12.19
C LEU A 100 -4.45 5.54 -11.02
N ASN A 101 -5.05 4.36 -11.22
CA ASN A 101 -5.75 3.63 -10.16
C ASN A 101 -4.81 3.17 -9.05
N LEU A 102 -3.64 2.63 -9.40
CA LEU A 102 -2.58 2.30 -8.43
C LEU A 102 -2.18 3.54 -7.61
N ALA A 103 -1.92 4.66 -8.30
CA ALA A 103 -1.53 5.90 -7.64
C ALA A 103 -2.63 6.43 -6.69
N LEU A 104 -3.91 6.28 -7.04
CA LEU A 104 -5.02 6.64 -6.17
C LEU A 104 -5.07 5.78 -4.92
N ALA A 105 -4.94 4.46 -5.06
CA ALA A 105 -4.92 3.54 -3.92
C ALA A 105 -3.71 3.78 -3.01
N ASP A 106 -2.53 4.07 -3.58
CA ASP A 106 -1.31 4.40 -2.83
C ASP A 106 -1.45 5.71 -2.02
N ILE A 107 -2.15 6.71 -2.55
CA ILE A 107 -2.45 7.95 -1.81
C ILE A 107 -3.43 7.66 -0.68
N LEU A 108 -4.49 6.91 -0.93
CA LEU A 108 -5.52 6.61 0.07
C LEU A 108 -4.93 5.86 1.27
N ILE A 109 -4.14 4.80 1.04
CA ILE A 109 -3.50 4.08 2.14
C ILE A 109 -2.48 4.96 2.89
N SER A 110 -1.72 5.79 2.17
CA SER A 110 -0.71 6.65 2.79
C SER A 110 -1.31 7.71 3.70
N ILE A 111 -2.43 8.33 3.30
CA ILE A 111 -3.09 9.40 4.06
C ILE A 111 -4.01 8.85 5.15
N LEU A 112 -4.77 7.79 4.85
CA LEU A 112 -5.86 7.32 5.72
C LEU A 112 -5.48 6.16 6.63
N ASN A 113 -4.33 5.51 6.40
CA ASN A 113 -3.89 4.38 7.24
C ASN A 113 -2.45 4.53 7.71
N THR A 114 -1.46 4.72 6.83
CA THR A 114 -0.03 4.59 7.17
C THR A 114 0.41 5.46 8.33
N GLY A 115 -0.02 6.74 8.40
CA GLY A 115 0.34 7.65 9.47
C GLY A 115 -0.28 7.26 10.82
N PHE A 116 -1.53 6.85 10.81
CA PHE A 116 -2.28 6.49 12.02
C PHE A 116 -1.82 5.15 12.58
N SER A 117 -1.69 4.13 11.72
CA SER A 117 -1.12 2.83 12.12
C SER A 117 0.35 2.93 12.50
N GLY A 118 1.12 3.81 11.85
CA GLY A 118 2.50 4.12 12.24
C GLY A 118 2.59 4.72 13.64
N THR A 119 1.70 5.65 13.98
CA THR A 119 1.58 6.21 15.33
C THR A 119 1.19 5.13 16.34
N TYR A 120 0.20 4.30 16.02
CA TYR A 120 -0.21 3.19 16.86
C TYR A 120 0.92 2.18 17.08
N ASN A 121 1.68 1.81 16.04
CA ASN A 121 2.84 0.92 16.17
C ASN A 121 4.00 1.53 16.97
N LEU A 122 4.07 2.88 17.06
CA LEU A 122 5.11 3.56 17.82
C LEU A 122 4.76 3.68 19.31
N TYR A 123 3.51 3.99 19.61
CA TYR A 123 3.07 4.27 20.98
C TYR A 123 2.30 3.13 21.63
N TYR A 124 1.79 2.17 20.84
CA TYR A 124 0.97 1.01 21.25
C TYR A 124 -0.35 1.37 21.93
N TYR A 125 -0.84 2.60 21.77
CA TYR A 125 -2.18 2.99 22.18
C TYR A 125 -2.84 3.83 21.09
N TRP A 126 -4.17 3.76 21.01
CA TRP A 126 -4.96 4.36 19.96
C TRP A 126 -5.66 5.62 20.44
N VAL A 127 -5.27 6.80 19.94
CA VAL A 127 -5.78 8.10 20.35
C VAL A 127 -6.85 8.70 19.43
N PHE A 128 -7.19 8.03 18.33
CA PHE A 128 -8.01 8.61 17.26
C PHE A 128 -9.49 8.26 17.38
N GLY A 129 -9.93 7.64 18.46
CA GLY A 129 -11.31 7.27 18.74
C GLY A 129 -11.80 6.01 18.00
N PRO A 130 -12.98 5.49 18.39
CA PRO A 130 -13.48 4.20 17.91
C PRO A 130 -13.88 4.24 16.43
N MET A 131 -14.48 5.34 15.96
CA MET A 131 -14.91 5.47 14.56
C MET A 131 -13.71 5.41 13.61
N TYR A 132 -12.62 6.12 13.95
CA TYR A 132 -11.44 6.11 13.10
C TYR A 132 -10.66 4.80 13.20
N CYS A 133 -10.77 4.05 14.30
CA CYS A 133 -10.25 2.68 14.41
C CYS A 133 -10.83 1.78 13.29
N ALA A 134 -12.15 1.79 13.12
CA ALA A 134 -12.81 1.03 12.07
C ALA A 134 -12.42 1.51 10.65
N ILE A 135 -12.36 2.83 10.43
CA ILE A 135 -11.92 3.41 9.16
C ILE A 135 -10.46 3.04 8.87
N ASN A 136 -9.58 3.13 9.84
CA ASN A 136 -8.16 2.79 9.68
C ASN A 136 -7.95 1.32 9.29
N ASN A 137 -8.64 0.39 9.95
CA ASN A 137 -8.57 -1.03 9.65
C ASN A 137 -9.13 -1.34 8.25
N PHE A 138 -10.23 -0.71 7.87
CA PHE A 138 -10.79 -0.79 6.53
C PHE A 138 -9.82 -0.24 5.47
N MET A 139 -9.22 0.92 5.72
CA MET A 139 -8.27 1.56 4.81
C MET A 139 -6.89 0.88 4.80
N GLY A 140 -6.61 0.00 5.75
CA GLY A 140 -5.45 -0.88 5.72
C GLY A 140 -5.58 -2.03 4.72
N ILE A 141 -6.80 -2.45 4.37
CA ILE A 141 -7.07 -3.61 3.50
C ILE A 141 -7.52 -3.17 2.12
N THR A 142 -8.55 -2.32 2.05
CA THR A 142 -9.21 -1.97 0.78
C THR A 142 -8.26 -1.44 -0.30
N PRO A 143 -7.37 -0.45 -0.06
CA PRO A 143 -6.45 0.03 -1.08
C PRO A 143 -5.39 -1.02 -1.49
N ILE A 144 -4.98 -1.91 -0.57
CA ILE A 144 -4.04 -2.99 -0.89
C ILE A 144 -4.70 -3.97 -1.86
N CYS A 145 -5.92 -4.42 -1.59
CA CYS A 145 -6.72 -5.25 -2.50
C CYS A 145 -6.89 -4.56 -3.86
N ALA A 146 -7.23 -3.25 -3.88
CA ALA A 146 -7.37 -2.50 -5.12
C ALA A 146 -6.06 -2.45 -5.92
N ASN A 147 -4.91 -2.28 -5.27
CA ASN A 147 -3.60 -2.33 -5.92
C ASN A 147 -3.33 -3.72 -6.52
N VAL A 148 -3.54 -4.77 -5.75
CA VAL A 148 -3.32 -6.16 -6.20
C VAL A 148 -4.20 -6.51 -7.39
N PHE A 149 -5.51 -6.26 -7.31
CA PHE A 149 -6.43 -6.53 -8.41
C PHE A 149 -6.11 -5.69 -9.65
N THR A 150 -5.63 -4.45 -9.47
CA THR A 150 -5.18 -3.61 -10.58
C THR A 150 -3.92 -4.17 -11.24
N MET A 151 -2.96 -4.68 -10.46
CA MET A 151 -1.77 -5.35 -11.01
C MET A 151 -2.15 -6.61 -11.80
N ILE A 152 -3.09 -7.41 -11.34
CA ILE A 152 -3.64 -8.57 -12.07
C ILE A 152 -4.27 -8.10 -13.39
N ALA A 153 -5.19 -7.14 -13.35
CA ALA A 153 -5.86 -6.64 -14.55
C ALA A 153 -4.86 -6.08 -15.58
N MET A 154 -3.84 -5.34 -15.10
CA MET A 154 -2.78 -4.78 -15.93
C MET A 154 -1.89 -5.86 -16.54
N SER A 155 -1.56 -6.92 -15.82
CA SER A 155 -0.77 -8.04 -16.33
C SER A 155 -1.53 -8.82 -17.40
N VAL A 156 -2.83 -9.05 -17.20
CA VAL A 156 -3.72 -9.67 -18.18
C VAL A 156 -3.84 -8.79 -19.44
N ASP A 157 -3.99 -7.46 -19.29
CA ASP A 157 -4.00 -6.53 -20.44
C ASP A 157 -2.70 -6.64 -21.25
N ARG A 158 -1.54 -6.68 -20.57
CA ARG A 158 -0.25 -6.85 -21.24
C ARG A 158 -0.11 -8.20 -21.90
N TYR A 159 -0.50 -9.28 -21.24
CA TYR A 159 -0.51 -10.62 -21.79
C TYR A 159 -1.34 -10.67 -23.09
N MET A 160 -2.57 -10.17 -23.07
CA MET A 160 -3.44 -10.13 -24.23
C MET A 160 -2.86 -9.28 -25.38
N ALA A 161 -2.26 -8.13 -25.07
CA ALA A 161 -1.69 -7.24 -26.06
C ALA A 161 -0.43 -7.77 -26.75
N ILE A 162 0.32 -8.65 -26.09
CA ILE A 162 1.60 -9.18 -26.59
C ILE A 162 1.42 -10.56 -27.21
N VAL A 163 0.68 -11.45 -26.53
CA VAL A 163 0.49 -12.84 -26.99
C VAL A 163 -0.56 -12.94 -28.09
N TYR A 164 -1.62 -12.10 -28.02
CA TYR A 164 -2.71 -12.08 -29.00
C TYR A 164 -2.84 -10.70 -29.67
N PRO A 165 -1.88 -10.27 -30.51
CA PRO A 165 -1.81 -8.90 -31.04
C PRO A 165 -2.98 -8.52 -31.97
N LEU A 166 -3.65 -9.51 -32.56
CA LEU A 166 -4.80 -9.31 -33.47
C LEU A 166 -6.13 -9.15 -32.70
N ARG A 167 -6.16 -9.48 -31.42
CA ARG A 167 -7.39 -9.33 -30.64
C ARG A 167 -7.68 -7.86 -30.32
N ARG A 168 -8.95 -7.49 -30.43
CA ARG A 168 -9.41 -6.13 -30.11
C ARG A 168 -9.09 -5.79 -28.65
N ARG A 169 -8.42 -4.66 -28.45
CA ARG A 169 -8.06 -4.16 -27.11
C ARG A 169 -9.29 -3.60 -26.39
N PRO A 170 -9.33 -3.68 -25.05
CA PRO A 170 -10.36 -3.03 -24.25
C PRO A 170 -10.47 -1.54 -24.59
N SER A 171 -11.70 -1.03 -24.64
CA SER A 171 -11.96 0.39 -24.76
C SER A 171 -11.66 1.12 -23.44
N ARG A 172 -11.60 2.44 -23.47
CA ARG A 172 -11.49 3.26 -22.26
C ARG A 172 -12.65 3.01 -21.29
N SER A 173 -13.88 2.91 -21.82
CA SER A 173 -15.08 2.61 -21.05
C SER A 173 -14.97 1.25 -20.37
N THR A 174 -14.56 0.21 -21.09
CA THR A 174 -14.35 -1.12 -20.52
C THR A 174 -13.32 -1.09 -19.40
N THR A 175 -12.22 -0.34 -19.57
CA THR A 175 -11.19 -0.19 -18.53
C THR A 175 -11.73 0.48 -17.27
N VAL A 176 -12.55 1.53 -17.42
CA VAL A 176 -13.19 2.20 -16.28
C VAL A 176 -14.15 1.26 -15.56
N SER A 177 -14.94 0.45 -16.31
CA SER A 177 -15.81 -0.57 -15.71
C SER A 177 -15.00 -1.63 -14.93
N ILE A 178 -13.86 -2.07 -15.45
CA ILE A 178 -12.96 -2.99 -14.73
C ILE A 178 -12.45 -2.34 -13.44
N ILE A 179 -12.03 -1.07 -13.48
CA ILE A 179 -11.57 -0.34 -12.28
C ILE A 179 -12.69 -0.23 -11.25
N PHE A 180 -13.91 0.07 -11.66
CA PHE A 180 -15.06 0.08 -10.77
C PHE A 180 -15.29 -1.28 -10.09
N THR A 181 -15.23 -2.37 -10.87
CA THR A 181 -15.34 -3.73 -10.33
C THR A 181 -14.19 -4.04 -9.34
N ILE A 182 -12.97 -3.60 -9.61
CA ILE A 182 -11.82 -3.73 -8.71
C ILE A 182 -12.11 -3.07 -7.36
N TRP A 183 -12.62 -1.84 -7.36
CA TRP A 183 -12.96 -1.14 -6.11
C TRP A 183 -14.11 -1.81 -5.36
N LEU A 184 -15.13 -2.30 -6.07
CA LEU A 184 -16.22 -3.05 -5.44
C LEU A 184 -15.71 -4.31 -4.73
N LEU A 185 -14.86 -5.12 -5.40
CA LEU A 185 -14.26 -6.31 -4.80
C LEU A 185 -13.33 -5.97 -3.64
N ALA A 186 -12.50 -4.94 -3.78
CA ALA A 186 -11.62 -4.46 -2.73
C ALA A 186 -12.38 -3.97 -1.49
N PHE A 187 -13.49 -3.29 -1.69
CA PHE A 187 -14.40 -2.84 -0.64
C PHE A 187 -14.98 -4.05 0.13
N LEU A 188 -15.45 -5.07 -0.59
CA LEU A 188 -15.96 -6.31 0.01
C LEU A 188 -14.88 -7.03 0.85
N CYS A 189 -13.61 -6.97 0.47
CA CYS A 189 -12.51 -7.50 1.28
C CYS A 189 -12.32 -6.72 2.58
N GLY A 190 -12.48 -5.39 2.58
CA GLY A 190 -12.28 -4.54 3.76
C GLY A 190 -13.45 -4.52 4.75
N VAL A 191 -14.69 -4.73 4.28
CA VAL A 191 -15.91 -4.63 5.11
C VAL A 191 -15.87 -5.52 6.37
N PRO A 192 -15.43 -6.78 6.32
CA PRO A 192 -15.37 -7.60 7.55
C PRO A 192 -14.45 -6.98 8.61
N SER A 193 -13.31 -6.44 8.24
CA SER A 193 -12.40 -5.77 9.18
C SER A 193 -13.02 -4.49 9.77
N PHE A 194 -13.76 -3.72 8.96
CA PHE A 194 -14.51 -2.57 9.46
C PHE A 194 -15.53 -2.96 10.53
N LEU A 195 -16.33 -3.99 10.27
CA LEU A 195 -17.39 -4.45 11.16
C LEU A 195 -16.83 -5.14 12.43
N ALA A 196 -15.69 -5.80 12.32
CA ALA A 196 -15.02 -6.47 13.43
C ALA A 196 -14.14 -5.52 14.26
N SER A 197 -14.06 -4.23 13.90
CA SER A 197 -13.23 -3.26 14.62
C SER A 197 -13.88 -2.85 15.92
N LYS A 198 -13.09 -2.88 16.99
CA LYS A 198 -13.47 -2.40 18.33
C LYS A 198 -12.32 -1.61 18.95
N LEU A 199 -12.67 -0.72 19.86
CA LEU A 199 -11.73 -0.11 20.79
C LEU A 199 -11.82 -0.87 22.12
N GLU A 200 -10.72 -1.50 22.52
CA GLU A 200 -10.61 -2.23 23.78
C GLU A 200 -9.78 -1.43 24.75
N MET A 201 -10.31 -1.23 25.97
CA MET A 201 -9.64 -0.46 27.02
C MET A 201 -8.80 -1.41 27.87
N ASN A 202 -7.47 -1.21 27.86
CA ASN A 202 -6.54 -1.93 28.73
C ASN A 202 -6.04 -0.99 29.80
N TYR A 203 -5.93 -1.48 31.02
CA TYR A 203 -5.44 -0.74 32.17
C TYR A 203 -4.14 -1.38 32.67
N PHE A 204 -3.12 -0.56 32.88
CA PHE A 204 -1.82 -0.98 33.40
C PHE A 204 -1.57 -0.29 34.74
N PHE A 205 -1.29 -1.08 35.79
CA PHE A 205 -1.00 -0.59 37.12
C PHE A 205 0.49 -0.78 37.41
N ASP A 206 1.19 0.33 37.74
CA ASP A 206 2.63 0.33 38.01
C ASP A 206 2.98 0.21 39.51
N GLY A 207 1.97 0.12 40.38
CA GLY A 207 2.09 0.11 41.86
C GLY A 207 1.64 1.40 42.49
N GLU A 208 1.52 2.50 41.74
CA GLU A 208 1.09 3.82 42.23
C GLU A 208 -0.03 4.41 41.33
N ASN A 209 0.08 4.22 40.01
CA ASN A 209 -0.82 4.82 39.04
C ASN A 209 -1.42 3.77 38.12
N VAL A 210 -2.64 4.04 37.65
CA VAL A 210 -3.28 3.27 36.56
C VAL A 210 -3.16 4.06 35.26
N MET A 211 -2.63 3.43 34.22
CA MET A 211 -2.56 4.01 32.89
C MET A 211 -3.61 3.35 31.99
N GLU A 212 -4.50 4.15 31.42
CA GLU A 212 -5.48 3.71 30.44
C GLU A 212 -4.85 3.63 29.04
N VAL A 213 -4.96 2.48 28.39
CA VAL A 213 -4.35 2.17 27.08
C VAL A 213 -5.41 1.66 26.13
N PRO A 214 -6.02 2.53 25.32
CA PRO A 214 -6.98 2.10 24.30
C PRO A 214 -6.28 1.39 23.17
N LEU A 215 -6.73 0.17 22.82
CA LEU A 215 -6.25 -0.64 21.71
C LEU A 215 -7.27 -0.69 20.59
N CYS A 216 -6.84 -0.40 19.38
CA CYS A 216 -7.65 -0.54 18.19
C CYS A 216 -7.45 -1.94 17.59
N LEU A 217 -8.44 -2.80 17.73
CA LEU A 217 -8.42 -4.18 17.29
C LEU A 217 -9.46 -4.42 16.19
N SER A 218 -9.18 -5.36 15.29
CA SER A 218 -10.10 -5.83 14.24
C SER A 218 -10.31 -7.32 14.39
N ASP A 219 -10.79 -7.74 15.55
CA ASP A 219 -10.89 -9.15 15.95
C ASP A 219 -12.23 -9.54 16.61
N ASN A 220 -13.20 -8.62 16.61
CA ASN A 220 -14.52 -8.83 17.21
C ASN A 220 -15.47 -9.52 16.19
N PHE A 221 -15.30 -10.82 16.04
CA PHE A 221 -16.13 -11.64 15.15
C PHE A 221 -17.29 -12.33 15.91
N PRO A 222 -18.37 -12.74 15.20
CA PRO A 222 -19.56 -13.32 15.85
C PRO A 222 -19.32 -14.61 16.64
N ASP A 223 -18.24 -15.34 16.34
CA ASP A 223 -17.87 -16.61 16.97
C ASP A 223 -16.79 -16.48 18.06
N GLY A 224 -16.35 -15.26 18.36
CA GLY A 224 -15.33 -14.98 19.37
C GLY A 224 -14.37 -13.88 18.99
N ASN A 225 -13.41 -13.60 19.88
CA ASN A 225 -12.41 -12.56 19.68
C ASN A 225 -11.04 -13.15 19.33
N GLY A 226 -10.31 -12.48 18.45
CA GLY A 226 -8.91 -12.76 18.14
C GLY A 226 -8.65 -14.23 17.77
N ILE A 227 -7.73 -14.86 18.49
CA ILE A 227 -7.23 -16.22 18.20
C ILE A 227 -8.32 -17.29 18.37
N ASP A 228 -9.31 -17.04 19.20
CA ASP A 228 -10.39 -18.00 19.50
C ASP A 228 -11.44 -18.06 18.39
N SER A 229 -11.53 -17.02 17.55
CA SER A 229 -12.46 -16.97 16.43
C SER A 229 -11.94 -17.73 15.21
N LYS A 230 -12.73 -18.70 14.75
CA LYS A 230 -12.47 -19.41 13.49
C LYS A 230 -12.71 -18.50 12.29
N ILE A 231 -13.72 -17.61 12.36
CA ILE A 231 -14.04 -16.65 11.29
C ILE A 231 -12.88 -15.67 11.11
N PHE A 232 -12.30 -15.16 12.21
CA PHE A 232 -11.09 -14.35 12.16
C PHE A 232 -9.93 -15.05 11.43
N ALA A 233 -9.66 -16.30 11.79
CA ALA A 233 -8.61 -17.10 11.17
C ALA A 233 -8.88 -17.34 9.66
N TRP A 234 -10.11 -17.71 9.29
CA TRP A 234 -10.50 -17.89 7.89
C TRP A 234 -10.40 -16.60 7.08
N TYR A 235 -10.82 -15.47 7.66
CA TYR A 235 -10.74 -14.16 7.02
C TYR A 235 -9.30 -13.75 6.74
N ASN A 236 -8.41 -13.79 7.74
CA ASN A 236 -7.02 -13.41 7.57
C ASN A 236 -6.27 -14.33 6.59
N ASN A 237 -6.46 -15.66 6.69
CA ASN A 237 -5.88 -16.59 5.73
C ASN A 237 -6.43 -16.36 4.31
N GLY A 238 -7.72 -16.04 4.19
CA GLY A 238 -8.36 -15.68 2.93
C GLY A 238 -7.76 -14.43 2.32
N LEU A 239 -7.49 -13.39 3.12
CA LEU A 239 -6.81 -12.19 2.66
C LEU A 239 -5.40 -12.51 2.13
N VAL A 240 -4.60 -13.30 2.85
CA VAL A 240 -3.27 -13.70 2.35
C VAL A 240 -3.35 -14.44 1.02
N ILE A 241 -4.34 -15.32 0.85
CA ILE A 241 -4.55 -16.05 -0.40
C ILE A 241 -4.93 -15.05 -1.52
N ILE A 242 -5.86 -14.13 -1.26
CA ILE A 242 -6.37 -13.17 -2.25
C ILE A 242 -5.33 -12.10 -2.60
N GLU A 243 -4.62 -11.57 -1.61
CA GLU A 243 -3.70 -10.44 -1.79
C GLU A 243 -2.30 -10.87 -2.20
N TYR A 244 -1.89 -12.11 -1.92
CA TYR A 244 -0.53 -12.56 -2.16
C TYR A 244 -0.43 -13.82 -3.02
N VAL A 245 -1.07 -14.93 -2.65
CA VAL A 245 -0.88 -16.23 -3.33
C VAL A 245 -1.48 -16.23 -4.73
N ILE A 246 -2.75 -15.86 -4.87
CA ILE A 246 -3.44 -15.82 -6.19
C ILE A 246 -2.75 -14.84 -7.15
N PRO A 247 -2.43 -13.60 -6.77
CA PRO A 247 -1.68 -12.69 -7.61
C PRO A 247 -0.35 -13.27 -8.06
N LEU A 248 0.42 -13.86 -7.15
CA LEU A 248 1.72 -14.45 -7.47
C LEU A 248 1.62 -15.51 -8.58
N ILE A 249 0.61 -16.38 -8.51
CA ILE A 249 0.36 -17.42 -9.52
C ILE A 249 -0.01 -16.78 -10.87
N ILE A 250 -0.99 -15.86 -10.89
CA ILE A 250 -1.46 -15.22 -12.13
C ILE A 250 -0.34 -14.41 -12.79
N LEU A 251 0.39 -13.64 -11.98
CA LEU A 251 1.47 -12.78 -12.46
C LEU A 251 2.64 -13.61 -12.99
N SER A 252 3.03 -14.68 -12.29
CA SER A 252 4.08 -15.60 -12.75
C SER A 252 3.72 -16.24 -14.09
N PHE A 253 2.47 -16.69 -14.25
CA PHE A 253 1.99 -17.28 -15.49
C PHE A 253 1.97 -16.24 -16.63
N THR A 254 1.36 -15.08 -16.43
CA THR A 254 1.20 -14.06 -17.47
C THR A 254 2.53 -13.50 -17.94
N TYR A 255 3.42 -13.13 -17.00
CA TYR A 255 4.75 -12.63 -17.35
C TYR A 255 5.67 -13.71 -17.91
N GLY A 256 5.60 -14.94 -17.43
CA GLY A 256 6.33 -16.06 -18.01
C GLY A 256 6.00 -16.25 -19.49
N LYS A 257 4.70 -16.24 -19.84
CA LYS A 257 4.24 -16.31 -21.24
C LYS A 257 4.67 -15.09 -22.06
N VAL A 258 4.58 -13.89 -21.53
CA VAL A 258 5.02 -12.66 -22.20
C VAL A 258 6.51 -12.72 -22.53
N VAL A 259 7.36 -13.14 -21.60
CA VAL A 259 8.81 -13.27 -21.82
C VAL A 259 9.12 -14.29 -22.89
N LEU A 260 8.45 -15.45 -22.88
CA LEU A 260 8.64 -16.50 -23.89
C LEU A 260 8.29 -16.00 -25.30
N VAL A 261 7.15 -15.32 -25.47
CA VAL A 261 6.72 -14.76 -26.77
C VAL A 261 7.68 -13.66 -27.24
N LEU A 262 8.13 -12.77 -26.35
CA LEU A 262 9.07 -11.72 -26.72
C LEU A 262 10.44 -12.26 -27.12
N ARG A 263 10.93 -13.33 -26.47
CA ARG A 263 12.18 -14.01 -26.86
C ARG A 263 12.06 -14.66 -28.22
N ARG A 264 10.94 -15.33 -28.50
CA ARG A 264 10.70 -16.00 -29.81
C ARG A 264 10.63 -14.98 -30.94
N ASN A 265 10.04 -13.82 -30.74
CA ASN A 265 9.89 -12.79 -31.78
C ASN A 265 11.20 -12.03 -32.06
N ASP A 266 12.20 -12.07 -31.18
CA ASP A 266 13.53 -11.47 -31.46
C ASP A 266 14.29 -12.20 -32.56
N THR A 267 14.02 -13.49 -32.79
CA THR A 267 14.72 -14.31 -33.77
C THR A 267 14.14 -14.18 -35.19
N ILE A 268 12.98 -13.53 -35.33
CA ILE A 268 12.25 -13.44 -36.61
C ILE A 268 11.89 -11.96 -36.83
N GLY A 269 12.79 -11.13 -37.47
CA GLY A 269 12.30 -9.82 -37.71
C GLY A 269 13.08 -8.81 -38.52
N ASP A 270 12.35 -8.14 -39.34
CA ASP A 270 12.62 -6.91 -40.06
C ASP A 270 12.84 -5.73 -39.04
N THR A 271 13.78 -4.83 -39.37
CA THR A 271 14.21 -3.72 -38.52
C THR A 271 13.05 -2.83 -37.96
N ARG A 272 11.99 -2.64 -38.78
CA ARG A 272 10.79 -1.87 -38.38
C ARG A 272 9.97 -2.56 -37.28
N ASN A 273 9.98 -3.88 -37.24
CA ASN A 273 9.29 -4.71 -36.26
C ASN A 273 10.08 -4.71 -34.91
N GLN A 274 11.41 -4.67 -34.98
CA GLN A 274 12.29 -4.67 -33.80
C GLN A 274 12.07 -3.46 -32.88
N GLU A 275 11.84 -2.26 -33.42
CA GLU A 275 11.59 -1.05 -32.61
C GLU A 275 10.25 -1.14 -31.86
N SER A 276 9.22 -1.69 -32.48
CA SER A 276 7.94 -1.98 -31.84
C SER A 276 8.07 -3.02 -30.73
N ILE A 277 8.85 -4.08 -30.96
CA ILE A 277 9.14 -5.14 -29.96
C ILE A 277 9.92 -4.57 -28.79
N LYS A 278 10.96 -3.76 -29.00
CA LYS A 278 11.71 -3.07 -27.94
C LYS A 278 10.82 -2.22 -27.05
N THR A 279 9.89 -1.45 -27.63
CA THR A 279 8.94 -0.61 -26.88
C THR A 279 8.00 -1.46 -26.04
N LYS A 280 7.45 -2.54 -26.60
CA LYS A 280 6.58 -3.48 -25.87
C LYS A 280 7.34 -4.17 -24.73
N ARG A 281 8.59 -4.60 -24.96
CA ARG A 281 9.47 -5.20 -23.94
C ARG A 281 9.76 -4.22 -22.81
N LYS A 282 10.10 -2.95 -23.12
CA LYS A 282 10.35 -1.93 -22.10
C LYS A 282 9.13 -1.70 -21.19
N ALA A 283 7.93 -1.64 -21.80
CA ALA A 283 6.69 -1.51 -21.05
C ALA A 283 6.38 -2.76 -20.19
N ALA A 284 6.58 -3.97 -20.74
CA ALA A 284 6.38 -5.22 -20.00
C ALA A 284 7.36 -5.33 -18.81
N ASN A 285 8.64 -5.02 -19.02
CA ASN A 285 9.66 -5.06 -17.98
C ASN A 285 9.37 -4.06 -16.84
N MET A 286 8.85 -2.86 -17.16
CA MET A 286 8.44 -1.89 -16.15
C MET A 286 7.36 -2.47 -15.23
N LEU A 287 6.33 -3.07 -15.81
CA LEU A 287 5.23 -3.65 -15.04
C LEU A 287 5.66 -4.91 -14.28
N ALA A 288 6.54 -5.74 -14.87
CA ALA A 288 7.13 -6.88 -14.18
C ALA A 288 7.93 -6.43 -12.95
N LEU A 289 8.69 -5.34 -13.05
CA LEU A 289 9.45 -4.81 -11.93
C LEU A 289 8.53 -4.32 -10.80
N VAL A 290 7.42 -3.64 -11.12
CA VAL A 290 6.41 -3.24 -10.12
C VAL A 290 5.91 -4.45 -9.34
N VAL A 291 5.57 -5.53 -10.04
CA VAL A 291 5.09 -6.77 -9.44
C VAL A 291 6.15 -7.45 -8.58
N ILE A 292 7.37 -7.58 -9.10
CA ILE A 292 8.48 -8.21 -8.36
C ILE A 292 8.76 -7.43 -7.06
N MET A 293 8.80 -6.11 -7.14
CA MET A 293 9.01 -5.28 -5.97
C MET A 293 7.87 -5.41 -4.96
N PHE A 294 6.60 -5.45 -5.44
CA PHE A 294 5.46 -5.70 -4.57
C PHE A 294 5.61 -7.04 -3.83
N VAL A 295 5.93 -8.12 -4.55
CA VAL A 295 6.11 -9.46 -3.95
C VAL A 295 7.20 -9.45 -2.88
N ILE A 296 8.37 -8.85 -3.17
CA ILE A 296 9.52 -8.81 -2.25
C ILE A 296 9.17 -8.00 -0.99
N VAL A 297 8.54 -6.85 -1.15
CA VAL A 297 8.28 -5.91 -0.05
C VAL A 297 7.17 -6.43 0.88
N TRP A 298 6.15 -7.11 0.33
CA TRP A 298 5.04 -7.68 1.09
C TRP A 298 5.31 -9.09 1.64
N LEU A 299 6.39 -9.78 1.19
CA LEU A 299 6.74 -11.11 1.67
C LEU A 299 6.94 -11.18 3.19
N PRO A 300 7.73 -10.30 3.83
CA PRO A 300 7.92 -10.35 5.29
C PRO A 300 6.62 -10.16 6.08
N TYR A 301 5.73 -9.27 5.60
CA TYR A 301 4.43 -9.02 6.21
C TYR A 301 3.53 -10.26 6.18
N ASN A 302 3.42 -10.90 5.01
CA ASN A 302 2.63 -12.13 4.87
C ASN A 302 3.21 -13.30 5.67
N LEU A 303 4.54 -13.46 5.71
CA LEU A 303 5.20 -14.47 6.54
C LEU A 303 4.99 -14.23 8.03
N TYR A 304 4.97 -12.96 8.46
CA TYR A 304 4.70 -12.61 9.85
C TYR A 304 3.32 -13.13 10.27
N PHE A 305 2.28 -12.85 9.52
CA PHE A 305 0.91 -13.29 9.87
C PHE A 305 0.68 -14.79 9.70
N LEU A 306 1.31 -15.44 8.73
CA LEU A 306 1.14 -16.87 8.50
C LEU A 306 1.83 -17.75 9.54
N ILE A 307 3.04 -17.37 9.96
CA ILE A 307 3.93 -18.27 10.69
C ILE A 307 4.53 -17.59 11.93
N LEU A 308 5.09 -16.40 11.76
CA LEU A 308 6.04 -15.82 12.73
C LEU A 308 5.37 -15.29 13.99
N HIS A 309 4.17 -14.72 13.91
CA HIS A 309 3.52 -14.07 15.05
C HIS A 309 3.32 -15.02 16.25
N ARG A 310 3.15 -16.33 16.02
CA ARG A 310 2.96 -17.35 17.07
C ARG A 310 4.25 -17.70 17.82
N TYR A 311 5.40 -17.55 17.17
CA TYR A 311 6.70 -18.00 17.71
C TYR A 311 7.62 -16.83 18.06
N LEU A 312 7.32 -15.64 17.57
CA LEU A 312 8.26 -14.53 17.60
C LEU A 312 8.38 -13.89 18.98
N SER A 313 7.27 -13.84 19.74
CA SER A 313 7.27 -13.37 21.12
C SER A 313 8.14 -14.26 22.02
N ASP A 314 8.12 -15.57 21.78
CA ASP A 314 8.92 -16.54 22.54
C ASP A 314 10.40 -16.45 22.18
N LEU A 315 10.71 -16.18 20.90
CA LEU A 315 12.09 -16.13 20.39
C LEU A 315 12.79 -14.79 20.69
N LEU A 316 12.12 -13.66 20.49
CA LEU A 316 12.69 -12.32 20.57
C LEU A 316 12.25 -11.54 21.82
N GLY A 317 11.33 -12.10 22.60
CA GLY A 317 10.58 -11.38 23.62
C GLY A 317 9.60 -10.35 23.02
N MET A 318 8.66 -9.88 23.82
CA MET A 318 7.60 -8.97 23.37
C MET A 318 8.16 -7.70 22.68
N LYS A 319 9.14 -7.04 23.27
CA LYS A 319 9.74 -5.82 22.70
C LYS A 319 10.40 -6.08 21.34
N GLY A 320 11.15 -7.17 21.20
CA GLY A 320 11.80 -7.54 19.94
C GLY A 320 10.78 -7.85 18.83
N ALA A 321 9.70 -8.54 19.16
CA ALA A 321 8.61 -8.85 18.22
C ALA A 321 7.93 -7.57 17.70
N LEU A 322 7.69 -6.58 18.57
CA LEU A 322 7.08 -5.31 18.23
C LEU A 322 7.98 -4.44 17.33
N TYR A 323 9.28 -4.36 17.63
CA TYR A 323 10.24 -3.67 16.75
C TYR A 323 10.29 -4.32 15.37
N LEU A 324 10.32 -5.64 15.32
CA LEU A 324 10.32 -6.35 14.05
C LEU A 324 9.03 -6.09 13.26
N PHE A 325 7.87 -6.12 13.92
CA PHE A 325 6.59 -5.82 13.27
C PHE A 325 6.54 -4.39 12.72
N ALA A 326 6.99 -3.39 13.49
CA ALA A 326 7.02 -2.00 13.03
C ALA A 326 7.88 -1.80 11.78
N ASN A 327 9.03 -2.49 11.69
CA ASN A 327 9.90 -2.46 10.51
C ASN A 327 9.28 -3.20 9.31
N ILE A 328 8.68 -4.36 9.53
CA ILE A 328 7.95 -5.13 8.49
C ILE A 328 6.78 -4.31 7.96
N TYR A 329 6.01 -3.66 8.84
CA TYR A 329 4.91 -2.77 8.45
C TYR A 329 5.41 -1.58 7.62
N TRP A 330 6.47 -0.88 8.06
CA TRP A 330 7.08 0.21 7.30
C TRP A 330 7.56 -0.24 5.91
N LEU A 331 8.19 -1.43 5.84
CA LEU A 331 8.63 -2.01 4.58
C LEU A 331 7.44 -2.27 3.64
N GLY A 332 6.35 -2.87 4.13
CA GLY A 332 5.13 -3.08 3.35
C GLY A 332 4.56 -1.77 2.80
N MET A 333 4.43 -0.75 3.66
CA MET A 333 3.92 0.56 3.25
C MET A 333 4.84 1.29 2.26
N SER A 334 6.15 0.99 2.24
CA SER A 334 7.09 1.55 1.26
C SER A 334 6.77 1.18 -0.19
N SER A 335 5.95 0.14 -0.43
CA SER A 335 5.44 -0.22 -1.75
C SER A 335 4.78 0.96 -2.48
N SER A 336 4.11 1.85 -1.75
CA SER A 336 3.46 3.04 -2.31
C SER A 336 4.45 4.08 -2.88
N VAL A 337 5.71 4.10 -2.41
CA VAL A 337 6.77 4.96 -2.94
C VAL A 337 7.43 4.34 -4.17
N ILE A 338 7.49 3.02 -4.23
CA ILE A 338 8.23 2.29 -5.26
C ILE A 338 7.62 2.50 -6.65
N ASN A 339 6.28 2.56 -6.76
CA ASN A 339 5.57 2.71 -8.02
C ASN A 339 5.99 3.99 -8.81
N PRO A 340 5.90 5.22 -8.25
CA PRO A 340 6.38 6.43 -8.91
C PRO A 340 7.86 6.39 -9.30
N VAL A 341 8.71 5.80 -8.44
CA VAL A 341 10.14 5.65 -8.70
C VAL A 341 10.39 4.77 -9.93
N ILE A 342 9.73 3.62 -10.02
CA ILE A 342 9.84 2.74 -11.19
C ILE A 342 9.38 3.47 -12.46
N TYR A 343 8.26 4.21 -12.42
CA TYR A 343 7.78 4.95 -13.58
C TYR A 343 8.76 6.02 -14.02
N TYR A 344 9.38 6.72 -13.10
CA TYR A 344 10.41 7.72 -13.40
C TYR A 344 11.62 7.11 -14.13
N PHE A 345 12.15 6.00 -13.66
CA PHE A 345 13.33 5.39 -14.26
C PHE A 345 13.03 4.62 -15.56
N MET A 346 11.91 3.92 -15.64
CA MET A 346 11.61 3.01 -16.73
C MET A 346 10.84 3.65 -17.88
N ASN A 347 10.16 4.78 -17.67
CA ASN A 347 9.30 5.41 -18.67
C ASN A 347 9.71 6.88 -18.93
N GLU A 348 10.23 7.13 -20.13
CA GLU A 348 10.70 8.46 -20.54
C GLU A 348 9.64 9.57 -20.45
N ARG A 349 8.38 9.25 -20.74
CA ARG A 349 7.29 10.23 -20.66
C ARG A 349 7.01 10.59 -19.19
N PHE A 350 6.95 9.61 -18.29
CA PHE A 350 6.82 9.89 -16.87
C PHE A 350 8.03 10.66 -16.35
N ARG A 351 9.26 10.24 -16.70
CA ARG A 351 10.49 10.94 -16.29
C ARG A 351 10.46 12.42 -16.70
N LEU A 352 10.04 12.72 -17.92
CA LEU A 352 9.92 14.09 -18.41
C LEU A 352 8.81 14.86 -17.69
N GLY A 353 7.67 14.23 -17.44
CA GLY A 353 6.58 14.80 -16.65
C GLY A 353 6.97 15.11 -15.21
N PHE A 354 7.69 14.19 -14.55
CA PHE A 354 8.25 14.41 -13.21
C PHE A 354 9.25 15.57 -13.17
N ARG A 355 10.21 15.60 -14.12
CA ARG A 355 11.16 16.74 -14.21
C ARG A 355 10.44 18.07 -14.43
N TYR A 356 9.39 18.09 -15.22
CA TYR A 356 8.61 19.30 -15.42
C TYR A 356 7.81 19.70 -14.17
N ALA A 357 7.22 18.76 -13.45
CA ALA A 357 6.51 19.03 -12.20
C ALA A 357 7.44 19.61 -11.13
N PHE A 358 8.66 19.08 -11.01
CA PHE A 358 9.66 19.50 -10.02
C PHE A 358 10.70 20.50 -10.54
N ARG A 359 10.43 21.19 -11.66
CA ARG A 359 11.35 22.19 -12.28
C ARG A 359 11.70 23.40 -11.40
N TRP A 360 10.94 23.60 -10.34
CA TRP A 360 11.21 24.63 -9.33
C TRP A 360 12.38 24.28 -8.41
N ILE A 361 12.83 23.03 -8.40
CA ILE A 361 14.00 22.57 -7.66
C ILE A 361 15.27 22.94 -8.47
N PRO A 362 16.25 23.65 -7.90
CA PRO A 362 17.38 24.24 -8.65
C PRO A 362 18.21 23.27 -9.50
N TRP A 363 18.32 22.00 -9.08
CA TRP A 363 19.10 20.96 -9.78
C TRP A 363 18.27 20.11 -10.74
N VAL A 364 16.97 20.34 -10.86
CA VAL A 364 16.12 19.62 -11.81
C VAL A 364 16.08 20.39 -13.13
N THR A 365 16.78 19.87 -14.13
CA THR A 365 16.79 20.44 -15.49
C THR A 365 15.75 19.75 -16.37
N VAL A 366 14.97 20.54 -17.10
CA VAL A 366 14.03 20.07 -18.11
C VAL A 366 14.12 20.92 -19.37
N SER A 367 14.17 20.26 -20.54
CA SER A 367 14.02 20.94 -21.82
C SER A 367 12.53 21.18 -22.06
N TYR A 368 12.12 22.45 -22.08
CA TYR A 368 10.74 22.84 -22.36
C TYR A 368 10.32 22.38 -23.76
N ARG A 369 11.24 22.42 -24.71
CA ARG A 369 11.03 21.93 -26.08
C ARG A 369 10.71 20.44 -26.12
N ASP A 370 11.48 19.61 -25.38
CA ASP A 370 11.26 18.16 -25.34
C ASP A 370 9.93 17.83 -24.65
N TYR A 371 9.56 18.59 -23.61
CA TYR A 371 8.27 18.47 -22.93
C TYR A 371 7.11 18.78 -23.90
N GLU A 372 7.14 19.91 -24.63
CA GLU A 372 6.11 20.23 -25.60
C GLU A 372 6.00 19.22 -26.73
N LEU A 373 7.13 18.78 -27.30
CA LEU A 373 7.16 17.78 -28.35
C LEU A 373 6.59 16.42 -27.91
N THR A 374 6.79 16.08 -26.64
CA THR A 374 6.30 14.81 -26.09
C THR A 374 4.80 14.84 -25.83
N PHE A 375 4.30 15.93 -25.27
CA PHE A 375 2.93 16.01 -24.75
C PHE A 375 1.96 16.80 -25.64
N ASN A 376 2.44 17.79 -26.45
CA ASN A 376 1.58 18.62 -27.29
C ASN A 376 1.46 18.04 -28.71
N LYS A 377 0.22 17.79 -29.17
CA LYS A 377 -0.07 17.27 -30.52
C LYS A 377 0.35 18.26 -31.64
N ASN A 378 0.11 19.54 -31.40
CA ASN A 378 0.28 20.58 -32.42
C ASN A 378 1.76 20.87 -32.73
N SER A 379 2.66 20.73 -31.77
CA SER A 379 4.08 20.98 -31.98
C SER A 379 4.77 19.95 -32.90
N ARG A 380 4.32 18.69 -32.92
CA ARG A 380 4.81 17.66 -33.86
C ARG A 380 4.27 17.87 -35.28
N ALA A 381 3.03 18.27 -35.41
CA ALA A 381 2.45 18.60 -36.73
C ALA A 381 3.15 19.81 -37.35
N SER A 382 3.45 20.83 -36.56
CA SER A 382 4.23 22.02 -37.00
C SER A 382 5.67 21.68 -37.38
N GLN A 383 6.35 20.76 -36.63
CA GLN A 383 7.69 20.32 -37.00
C GLN A 383 7.71 19.37 -38.22
N ALA A 384 6.71 18.52 -38.41
CA ALA A 384 6.59 17.72 -39.62
C ALA A 384 6.34 18.60 -40.83
N ALA A 385 5.49 19.61 -40.72
CA ALA A 385 5.28 20.62 -41.77
C ALA A 385 6.54 21.45 -42.05
N SER A 386 7.28 21.85 -41.02
CA SER A 386 8.56 22.58 -41.17
C SER A 386 9.67 21.72 -41.78
N ARG A 387 9.73 20.42 -41.48
CA ARG A 387 10.67 19.51 -42.16
C ARG A 387 10.29 19.23 -43.60
N LEU A 388 9.00 19.12 -43.92
CA LEU A 388 8.51 19.00 -45.28
C LEU A 388 8.78 20.26 -46.10
N SER A 389 8.62 21.45 -45.52
CA SER A 389 8.95 22.71 -46.20
C SER A 389 10.45 22.88 -46.42
N LEU A 390 11.33 22.40 -45.57
CA LEU A 390 12.78 22.40 -45.73
C LEU A 390 13.26 21.40 -46.80
N THR A 391 12.57 20.25 -46.97
CA THR A 391 12.89 19.27 -48.01
C THR A 391 12.38 19.70 -49.39
N VAL A 392 11.43 20.60 -49.47
CA VAL A 392 10.90 21.14 -50.76
C VAL A 392 11.74 22.36 -51.25
N TYR A 393 12.61 22.91 -50.39
CA TYR A 393 13.46 24.08 -50.71
C TYR A 393 14.92 23.68 -50.98
N ILE A 394 15.18 22.63 -51.76
CA ILE A 394 16.48 22.39 -52.40
C ILE A 394 16.35 22.98 -53.81
N PRO A 395 16.95 24.14 -54.13
CA PRO A 395 16.96 24.65 -55.50
C PRO A 395 17.78 23.70 -56.34
N GLN A 396 17.20 23.19 -57.43
CA GLN A 396 17.95 22.67 -58.59
C GLN A 396 18.78 23.79 -59.20
N SER A 397 20.00 24.00 -58.69
CA SER A 397 21.01 24.81 -59.35
C SER A 397 22.22 23.93 -59.58
N HIS A 398 22.26 23.29 -60.77
CA HIS A 398 23.46 23.02 -61.59
C HIS A 398 23.08 22.11 -62.75
N GLN A 399 22.43 22.70 -63.76
CA GLN A 399 22.58 22.26 -65.14
C GLN A 399 22.61 23.53 -66.01
N ALA A 400 23.78 24.05 -66.25
CA ALA A 400 24.06 24.85 -67.45
C ALA A 400 25.56 25.01 -67.61
N LYS A 401 26.05 24.58 -68.78
CA LYS A 401 27.26 24.91 -69.52
C LYS A 401 28.27 23.81 -69.62
N HIS A 402 28.19 23.11 -70.74
CA HIS A 402 29.31 23.07 -71.71
C HIS A 402 28.72 22.81 -73.09
N VAL A 403 28.91 23.78 -73.96
CA VAL A 403 28.97 23.71 -75.42
C VAL A 403 30.27 23.06 -75.81
#